data_071978b3d106b5836bf7af933d493b8c
#
_entry.id   071978b3d106b5836bf7af933d493b8c
#
_cell.length_a   1.000
_cell.length_b   1.000
_cell.length_c   1.000
_cell.angle_alpha   90.00
_cell.angle_beta   90.00
_cell.angle_gamma   90.00
#
_symmetry.space_group_name_H-M   'P 1'
#
loop_
_entity.id
_entity.type
_entity.pdbx_description
1 polymer ?
#
loop_
_entity_poly.entity_id
_entity_poly.type
_entity_poly.pdbx_seq_one_letter_code
_entity_poly.pdbx_strand_id
1 'polypeptide(L)'
;MREVTAAIIRRNGKILICRRAEGSCAHLWEFPGGKTEPGETPFECLTRELREELNIEIKPLHEYRRSVYGELSFVFIEAEIVSGEPELSVHEKMRWVLPEELMGFEWCPADRAVAEMLSANCS
;
A
#
# COMPACT_ATOMS: atom_id res chain seq x y z
N MET A 1 -6.37 -18.37 6.45
CA MET A 1 -6.64 -16.93 6.25
C MET A 1 -5.73 -16.42 5.16
N ARG A 2 -6.28 -15.73 4.17
CA ARG A 2 -5.45 -15.19 3.08
C ARG A 2 -4.68 -13.97 3.55
N GLU A 3 -3.45 -13.87 3.08
CA GLU A 3 -2.58 -12.77 3.43
C GLU A 3 -2.50 -11.78 2.27
N VAL A 4 -2.61 -10.50 2.61
CA VAL A 4 -2.53 -9.39 1.66
C VAL A 4 -1.41 -8.47 2.12
N THR A 5 -0.54 -8.06 1.19
CA THR A 5 0.51 -7.11 1.50
C THR A 5 0.14 -5.74 1.00
N ALA A 6 0.65 -4.71 1.65
CA ALA A 6 0.45 -3.32 1.24
C ALA A 6 1.71 -2.52 1.55
N ALA A 7 2.08 -1.63 0.65
CA ALA A 7 3.33 -0.89 0.76
C ALA A 7 3.13 0.53 1.27
N ILE A 8 3.92 0.89 2.28
CA ILE A 8 4.05 2.28 2.70
C ILE A 8 5.35 2.77 2.06
N ILE A 9 5.23 3.50 0.97
CA ILE A 9 6.37 3.99 0.19
C ILE A 9 6.54 5.48 0.45
N ARG A 10 7.69 5.85 0.99
CA ARG A 10 8.00 7.25 1.27
C ARG A 10 9.03 7.78 0.28
N ARG A 11 8.82 9.03 -0.15
CA ARG A 11 9.77 9.73 -1.00
C ARG A 11 9.61 11.23 -0.75
N ASN A 12 10.69 11.90 -0.39
CA ASN A 12 10.70 13.35 -0.11
C ASN A 12 9.65 13.75 0.94
N GLY A 13 9.48 12.92 1.98
CA GLY A 13 8.53 13.19 3.06
C GLY A 13 7.08 12.89 2.73
N LYS A 14 6.80 12.38 1.52
CA LYS A 14 5.45 12.04 1.08
C LYS A 14 5.27 10.54 0.96
N ILE A 15 4.01 10.12 1.04
CA ILE A 15 3.63 8.70 0.96
C ILE A 15 2.79 8.48 -0.30
N LEU A 16 3.07 7.38 -1.00
CA LEU A 16 2.32 7.02 -2.21
C LEU A 16 1.02 6.33 -1.83
N ILE A 17 -0.10 6.86 -2.35
CA ILE A 17 -1.41 6.25 -2.17
C ILE A 17 -2.07 6.08 -3.53
N CYS A 18 -2.93 5.07 -3.65
CA CYS A 18 -3.58 4.71 -4.92
C CYS A 18 -5.08 4.57 -4.73
N ARG A 19 -5.86 4.99 -5.74
CA ARG A 19 -7.32 4.83 -5.71
C ARG A 19 -7.74 3.68 -6.59
N ARG A 20 -8.53 2.79 -6.03
CA ARG A 20 -8.97 1.59 -6.74
C ARG A 20 -9.97 1.93 -7.84
N ALA A 21 -9.83 1.28 -8.99
CA ALA A 21 -10.70 1.49 -10.13
C ALA A 21 -11.98 0.65 -10.05
N GLU A 22 -11.89 -0.55 -9.44
CA GLU A 22 -12.99 -1.49 -9.44
C GLU A 22 -12.96 -2.39 -8.20
N GLY A 23 -13.98 -3.23 -8.05
CA GLY A 23 -14.10 -4.15 -6.94
C GLY A 23 -14.86 -3.55 -5.76
N SER A 24 -14.83 -4.22 -4.61
CA SER A 24 -15.60 -3.81 -3.43
C SER A 24 -15.18 -2.48 -2.84
N CYS A 25 -13.94 -2.07 -3.09
CA CYS A 25 -13.42 -0.78 -2.62
C CYS A 25 -13.21 0.20 -3.78
N ALA A 26 -14.01 0.07 -4.85
CA ALA A 26 -13.88 0.97 -6.00
C ALA A 26 -14.00 2.43 -5.56
N HIS A 27 -13.11 3.26 -6.10
CA HIS A 27 -13.04 4.71 -5.85
C HIS A 27 -12.61 5.07 -4.43
N LEU A 28 -12.10 4.11 -3.67
CA LEU A 28 -11.49 4.35 -2.36
C LEU A 28 -9.97 4.22 -2.46
N TRP A 29 -9.30 4.88 -1.53
CA TRP A 29 -7.83 4.91 -1.51
C TRP A 29 -7.26 3.75 -0.70
N GLU A 30 -6.07 3.31 -1.08
CA GLU A 30 -5.37 2.21 -0.42
C GLU A 30 -3.86 2.39 -0.56
N PHE A 31 -3.11 1.65 0.24
CA PHE A 31 -1.68 1.48 0.02
C PHE A 31 -1.53 0.33 -0.98
N PRO A 32 -0.71 0.50 -2.03
CA PRO A 32 -0.65 -0.51 -3.09
C PRO A 32 -0.02 -1.81 -2.63
N GLY A 33 -0.47 -2.92 -3.20
CA GLY A 33 0.01 -4.25 -2.88
C GLY A 33 -0.93 -5.30 -3.42
N GLY A 34 -0.92 -6.49 -2.82
CA GLY A 34 -1.79 -7.56 -3.27
C GLY A 34 -1.66 -8.83 -2.45
N LYS A 35 -2.32 -9.88 -2.92
CA LYS A 35 -2.41 -11.15 -2.19
C LYS A 35 -1.19 -12.02 -2.41
N THR A 36 -0.72 -12.67 -1.34
CA THR A 36 0.40 -13.61 -1.44
C THR A 36 -0.02 -14.84 -2.23
N GLU A 37 0.94 -15.36 -2.98
CA GLU A 37 0.79 -16.64 -3.68
C GLU A 37 1.48 -17.72 -2.87
N PRO A 38 1.09 -19.01 -3.10
CA PRO A 38 1.70 -20.10 -2.35
C PRO A 38 3.23 -20.08 -2.45
N GLY A 39 3.88 -20.19 -1.29
CA GLY A 39 5.34 -20.20 -1.23
C GLY A 39 6.01 -18.84 -1.21
N GLU A 40 5.24 -17.77 -1.34
CA GLU A 40 5.79 -16.41 -1.27
C GLU A 40 5.86 -15.91 0.16
N THR A 41 6.99 -15.24 0.50
CA THR A 41 7.03 -14.44 1.73
C THR A 41 6.30 -13.12 1.47
N PRO A 42 5.87 -12.40 2.53
CA PRO A 42 5.24 -11.09 2.34
C PRO A 42 6.12 -10.12 1.55
N PHE A 43 7.44 -10.11 1.80
CA PHE A 43 8.35 -9.21 1.09
C PHE A 43 8.43 -9.56 -0.39
N GLU A 44 8.47 -10.86 -0.72
CA GLU A 44 8.48 -11.31 -2.11
C GLU A 44 7.19 -10.96 -2.82
N CYS A 45 6.06 -11.16 -2.13
CA CYS A 45 4.75 -10.81 -2.66
C CYS A 45 4.68 -9.32 -3.01
N LEU A 46 5.08 -8.46 -2.08
CA LEU A 46 5.00 -7.03 -2.28
C LEU A 46 5.88 -6.60 -3.45
N THR A 47 7.09 -7.14 -3.54
CA THR A 47 8.01 -6.83 -4.64
C THR A 47 7.38 -7.20 -5.99
N ARG A 48 6.78 -8.37 -6.07
CA ARG A 48 6.11 -8.83 -7.30
C ARG A 48 4.91 -7.97 -7.65
N GLU A 49 4.05 -7.70 -6.65
CA GLU A 49 2.82 -6.93 -6.88
C GLU A 49 3.12 -5.51 -7.36
N LEU A 50 4.11 -4.85 -6.78
CA LEU A 50 4.41 -3.48 -7.20
C LEU A 50 5.10 -3.43 -8.56
N ARG A 51 5.85 -4.47 -8.92
CA ARG A 51 6.37 -4.59 -10.27
C ARG A 51 5.23 -4.74 -11.28
N GLU A 52 4.26 -5.59 -10.98
CA GLU A 52 3.13 -5.85 -11.87
C GLU A 52 2.18 -4.65 -11.97
N GLU A 53 1.86 -4.02 -10.84
CA GLU A 53 0.83 -2.97 -10.80
C GLU A 53 1.34 -1.58 -11.11
N LEU A 54 2.56 -1.25 -10.67
CA LEU A 54 3.09 0.11 -10.80
C LEU A 54 4.36 0.20 -11.62
N ASN A 55 4.86 -0.94 -12.09
CA ASN A 55 6.08 -1.00 -12.91
C ASN A 55 7.31 -0.39 -12.20
N ILE A 56 7.42 -0.64 -10.90
CA ILE A 56 8.56 -0.18 -10.11
C ILE A 56 9.24 -1.35 -9.41
N GLU A 57 10.53 -1.18 -9.11
CA GLU A 57 11.27 -2.09 -8.26
C GLU A 57 11.41 -1.47 -6.90
N ILE A 58 11.08 -2.22 -5.86
CA ILE A 58 11.15 -1.72 -4.49
C ILE A 58 12.12 -2.54 -3.67
N LYS A 59 12.56 -1.95 -2.57
CA LYS A 59 13.28 -2.64 -1.51
C LYS A 59 12.41 -2.61 -0.27
N PRO A 60 11.83 -3.75 0.13
CA PRO A 60 11.10 -3.81 1.40
C PRO A 60 12.08 -3.59 2.55
N LEU A 61 11.69 -2.78 3.51
CA LEU A 61 12.57 -2.41 4.63
C LEU A 61 12.21 -3.17 5.89
N HIS A 62 10.96 -3.07 6.31
CA HIS A 62 10.49 -3.76 7.52
C HIS A 62 8.96 -3.73 7.56
N GLU A 63 8.41 -4.65 8.33
CA GLU A 63 6.98 -4.69 8.57
C GLU A 63 6.58 -3.52 9.47
N TYR A 64 5.56 -2.75 9.06
CA TYR A 64 5.05 -1.64 9.83
C TYR A 64 3.96 -2.10 10.78
N ARG A 65 3.02 -2.90 10.29
CA ARG A 65 1.88 -3.35 11.09
C ARG A 65 1.20 -4.55 10.41
N ARG A 66 0.61 -5.40 11.25
CA ARG A 66 -0.30 -6.46 10.79
C ARG A 66 -1.67 -6.17 11.34
N SER A 67 -2.72 -6.48 10.57
CA SER A 67 -4.08 -6.36 11.04
C SER A 67 -4.95 -7.37 10.32
N VAL A 68 -6.14 -7.62 10.88
CA VAL A 68 -7.11 -8.54 10.30
C VAL A 68 -8.35 -7.74 9.96
N TYR A 69 -8.88 -7.94 8.77
CA TYR A 69 -10.13 -7.36 8.36
C TYR A 69 -10.94 -8.42 7.61
N GLY A 70 -12.06 -8.84 8.19
CA GLY A 70 -12.83 -9.95 7.65
C GLY A 70 -12.01 -11.23 7.70
N GLU A 71 -11.87 -11.91 6.57
CA GLU A 71 -11.11 -13.16 6.47
C GLU A 71 -9.70 -12.92 5.90
N LEU A 72 -9.26 -11.67 5.86
CA LEU A 72 -7.96 -11.32 5.31
C LEU A 72 -7.02 -10.85 6.43
N SER A 73 -5.76 -11.28 6.31
CA SER A 73 -4.67 -10.81 7.18
C SER A 73 -3.84 -9.84 6.35
N PHE A 74 -3.71 -8.60 6.82
CA PHE A 74 -2.95 -7.57 6.10
C PHE A 74 -1.59 -7.37 6.73
N VAL A 75 -0.56 -7.29 5.89
CA VAL A 75 0.81 -6.98 6.30
C VAL A 75 1.19 -5.68 5.61
N PHE A 76 1.33 -4.62 6.40
CA PHE A 76 1.75 -3.32 5.88
C PHE A 76 3.25 -3.21 6.04
N ILE A 77 3.95 -2.93 4.94
CA ILE A 77 5.41 -3.00 4.87
C ILE A 77 5.97 -1.66 4.40
N GLU A 78 6.90 -1.09 5.16
CA GLU A 78 7.65 0.08 4.72
C GLU A 78 8.58 -0.36 3.59
N ALA A 79 8.61 0.41 2.50
CA ALA A 79 9.44 0.08 1.36
C ALA A 79 9.91 1.36 0.68
N GLU A 80 11.00 1.23 -0.11
CA GLU A 80 11.49 2.35 -0.90
C GLU A 80 11.61 1.94 -2.35
N ILE A 81 11.42 2.90 -3.26
CA ILE A 81 11.60 2.66 -4.70
C ILE A 81 13.10 2.69 -5.00
N VAL A 82 13.61 1.62 -5.61
CA VAL A 82 15.00 1.58 -6.03
C VAL A 82 15.16 1.78 -7.53
N SER A 83 14.09 1.61 -8.31
CA SER A 83 14.12 1.79 -9.76
C SER A 83 12.72 2.02 -10.30
N GLY A 84 12.59 2.91 -11.29
CA GLY A 84 11.35 3.17 -11.99
C GLY A 84 10.52 4.28 -11.36
N GLU A 85 9.54 4.76 -12.12
CA GLU A 85 8.55 5.72 -11.64
C GLU A 85 7.19 5.03 -11.67
N PRO A 86 6.37 5.19 -10.61
CA PRO A 86 5.04 4.54 -10.58
C PRO A 86 4.19 4.93 -11.79
N GLU A 87 3.57 3.92 -12.38
CA GLU A 87 2.68 4.09 -13.54
C GLU A 87 1.33 3.49 -13.21
N LEU A 88 0.26 4.17 -13.64
CA LEU A 88 -1.09 3.65 -13.46
C LEU A 88 -1.33 2.46 -14.41
N SER A 89 -1.90 1.39 -13.87
CA SER A 89 -2.37 0.27 -14.67
C SER A 89 -3.71 -0.24 -14.15
N VAL A 90 -3.76 -0.71 -12.91
CA VAL A 90 -5.00 -1.23 -12.30
C VAL A 90 -5.70 -0.22 -11.41
N HIS A 91 -5.02 0.85 -11.03
CA HIS A 91 -5.62 1.93 -10.23
C HIS A 91 -6.08 3.06 -11.13
N GLU A 92 -7.08 3.81 -10.67
CA GLU A 92 -7.59 4.94 -11.46
C GLU A 92 -6.85 6.24 -11.16
N LYS A 93 -6.22 6.36 -9.98
CA LYS A 93 -5.42 7.51 -9.58
C LYS A 93 -4.32 7.10 -8.63
N MET A 94 -3.27 7.92 -8.56
CA MET A 94 -2.26 7.80 -7.51
C MET A 94 -1.79 9.20 -7.14
N ARG A 95 -1.34 9.36 -5.90
CA ARG A 95 -0.86 10.64 -5.39
C ARG A 95 0.27 10.42 -4.40
N TRP A 96 1.16 11.38 -4.34
CA TRP A 96 2.15 11.49 -3.27
C TRP A 96 1.64 12.54 -2.30
N VAL A 97 1.41 12.16 -1.04
CA VAL A 97 0.79 13.03 -0.05
C VAL A 97 1.62 13.09 1.23
N LEU A 98 1.53 14.22 1.93
CA LEU A 98 2.15 14.34 3.24
C LEU A 98 1.34 13.51 4.25
N PRO A 99 2.00 12.96 5.29
CA PRO A 99 1.28 12.17 6.30
C PRO A 99 0.07 12.90 6.90
N GLU A 100 0.20 14.20 7.16
CA GLU A 100 -0.90 14.98 7.74
C GLU A 100 -2.08 15.18 6.78
N GLU A 101 -1.89 14.88 5.49
CA GLU A 101 -2.96 14.98 4.50
C GLU A 101 -3.77 13.69 4.36
N LEU A 102 -3.29 12.59 4.96
CA LEU A 102 -3.91 11.27 4.78
C LEU A 102 -5.38 11.21 5.21
N MET A 103 -5.74 11.94 6.26
CA MET A 103 -7.13 11.90 6.75
C MET A 103 -8.12 12.66 5.86
N GLY A 104 -7.63 13.35 4.82
CA GLY A 104 -8.49 14.00 3.84
C GLY A 104 -8.98 13.08 2.72
N PHE A 105 -8.63 11.80 2.75
CA PHE A 105 -8.99 10.84 1.72
C PHE A 105 -9.95 9.79 2.25
N GLU A 106 -10.76 9.21 1.36
CA GLU A 106 -11.67 8.12 1.72
C GLU A 106 -10.96 6.79 1.51
N TRP A 107 -10.72 6.07 2.57
CA TRP A 107 -9.91 4.87 2.59
C TRP A 107 -10.71 3.58 2.49
N CYS A 108 -10.12 2.57 1.84
CA CYS A 108 -10.61 1.20 1.99
C CYS A 108 -10.56 0.87 3.49
N PRO A 109 -11.57 0.17 4.02
CA PRO A 109 -11.65 -0.06 5.47
C PRO A 109 -10.39 -0.66 6.09
N ALA A 110 -9.73 -1.61 5.42
CA ALA A 110 -8.54 -2.26 5.96
C ALA A 110 -7.34 -1.32 6.04
N ASP A 111 -7.31 -0.27 5.23
CA ASP A 111 -6.19 0.68 5.17
C ASP A 111 -6.36 1.87 6.09
N ARG A 112 -7.59 2.17 6.48
CA ARG A 112 -7.90 3.38 7.24
C ARG A 112 -7.13 3.49 8.55
N ALA A 113 -7.05 2.40 9.30
CA ALA A 113 -6.36 2.44 10.60
C ALA A 113 -4.86 2.75 10.44
N VAL A 114 -4.25 2.23 9.38
CA VAL A 114 -2.84 2.51 9.11
C VAL A 114 -2.66 3.96 8.69
N ALA A 115 -3.57 4.49 7.85
CA ALA A 115 -3.53 5.90 7.47
C ALA A 115 -3.65 6.80 8.70
N GLU A 116 -4.53 6.45 9.65
CA GLU A 116 -4.67 7.18 10.90
C GLU A 116 -3.38 7.16 11.72
N MET A 117 -2.74 6.00 11.81
CA MET A 117 -1.48 5.85 12.53
C MET A 117 -0.36 6.67 11.91
N LEU A 118 -0.25 6.63 10.59
CA LEU A 118 0.78 7.38 9.88
C LEU A 118 0.57 8.88 10.03
N SER A 119 -0.69 9.32 9.99
CA SER A 119 -1.03 10.73 10.18
C SER A 119 -0.73 11.19 11.61
N ALA A 120 -1.04 10.37 12.60
CA ALA A 120 -0.81 10.70 14.01
C ALA A 120 0.68 10.71 14.37
N ASN A 121 1.48 9.91 13.67
CA ASN A 121 2.91 9.78 13.97
C ASN A 121 3.80 10.69 13.13
N CYS A 122 3.20 11.57 12.34
CA CYS A 122 3.97 12.52 11.56
C CYS A 122 4.44 13.65 12.50
N SER A 123 5.68 14.05 12.35
CA SER A 123 6.25 15.10 13.18
C SER A 123 7.28 15.89 12.41
#